data_df4254eee33ee0fd4ac70c62dcd20dce
#
_entry.id   df4254eee33ee0fd4ac70c62dcd20dce
#
_cell.length_a   1.000
_cell.length_b   1.000
_cell.length_c   1.000
_cell.angle_alpha   90.00
_cell.angle_beta   90.00
_cell.angle_gamma   90.00
#
_symmetry.space_group_name_H-M   'P 1'
#
loop_
_entity.id
_entity.type
_entity.pdbx_description
1 polymer ?
#
loop_
_entity_poly.entity_id
_entity_poly.type
_entity_poly.pdbx_seq_one_letter_code
_entity_poly.pdbx_strand_id
1 'polypeptide(L)'
;MELKRSKWKAFYEGLIEWIIRICGISAVVFVFSIFIFVFWEGKGLLFSENFSVWELLTSQKWDPTHEPASFGAARIILGTFSVAILAMTIAVPFSLAGAIFISEFCGNRLKEILKIVIELLAAIPSVVWGFIGLTIMSTLIRDLGSTTGLSVLNGAIILALMSMPIILSISEDALNAVPDSYREAAIGLGVTRWQMVYRVLLPGAKKGLLAAVLLGMGRVVGETMAVLMATGHALNNPFDTTPPFF
;
A
#
# COMPACT_ATOMS: atom_id res chain seq x y z
N MET A 1 31.74 -4.93 39.39
CA MET A 1 32.88 -4.36 38.62
C MET A 1 32.29 -3.34 37.66
N GLU A 2 32.11 -2.08 38.11
CA GLU A 2 31.59 -1.00 37.29
C GLU A 2 32.66 -0.60 36.27
N LEU A 3 32.40 -0.92 35.01
CA LEU A 3 33.19 -0.49 33.88
C LEU A 3 33.11 1.04 33.77
N LYS A 4 34.17 1.74 34.18
CA LYS A 4 34.33 3.18 34.06
C LYS A 4 34.09 3.58 32.60
N ARG A 5 32.86 4.03 32.27
CA ARG A 5 32.49 4.50 30.91
C ARG A 5 33.47 5.61 30.52
N SER A 6 34.25 5.40 29.46
CA SER A 6 35.17 6.41 28.94
C SER A 6 34.36 7.67 28.59
N LYS A 7 34.81 8.85 29.05
CA LYS A 7 34.18 10.14 28.76
C LYS A 7 33.93 10.37 27.26
N TRP A 8 34.80 9.81 26.43
CA TRP A 8 34.68 9.81 24.97
C TRP A 8 33.45 9.02 24.47
N LYS A 9 33.20 7.85 25.03
CA LYS A 9 32.02 7.05 24.66
C LYS A 9 30.72 7.79 25.04
N ALA A 10 30.67 8.38 26.22
CA ALA A 10 29.48 9.16 26.64
C ALA A 10 29.26 10.40 25.77
N PHE A 11 30.32 11.04 25.28
CA PHE A 11 30.19 12.16 24.35
C PHE A 11 29.64 11.72 22.97
N TYR A 12 30.19 10.63 22.42
CA TYR A 12 29.67 10.09 21.13
C TYR A 12 28.23 9.59 21.24
N GLU A 13 27.90 8.91 22.34
CA GLU A 13 26.53 8.48 22.58
C GLU A 13 25.56 9.68 22.64
N GLY A 14 25.92 10.74 23.35
CA GLY A 14 25.13 11.97 23.42
C GLY A 14 25.02 12.70 22.06
N LEU A 15 26.10 12.73 21.28
CA LEU A 15 26.08 13.32 19.94
C LEU A 15 25.16 12.53 18.99
N ILE A 16 25.24 11.21 19.00
CA ILE A 16 24.38 10.34 18.20
C ILE A 16 22.93 10.51 18.59
N GLU A 17 22.64 10.52 19.91
CA GLU A 17 21.27 10.73 20.40
C GLU A 17 20.70 12.08 19.95
N TRP A 18 21.52 13.13 19.98
CA TRP A 18 21.11 14.47 19.54
C TRP A 18 20.83 14.53 18.04
N ILE A 19 21.68 13.89 17.22
CA ILE A 19 21.47 13.77 15.78
C ILE A 19 20.17 13.03 15.49
N ILE A 20 19.93 11.90 16.14
CA ILE A 20 18.70 11.11 15.96
C ILE A 20 17.46 11.94 16.34
N ARG A 21 17.51 12.69 17.44
CA ARG A 21 16.43 13.58 17.84
C ARG A 21 16.15 14.67 16.82
N ILE A 22 17.21 15.33 16.31
CA ILE A 22 17.04 16.35 15.25
C ILE A 22 16.44 15.75 13.99
N CYS A 23 16.95 14.60 13.53
CA CYS A 23 16.40 13.91 12.36
C CYS A 23 14.91 13.55 12.57
N GLY A 24 14.53 13.06 13.76
CA GLY A 24 13.13 12.75 14.07
C GLY A 24 12.25 13.99 14.08
N ILE A 25 12.70 15.08 14.74
CA ILE A 25 11.94 16.33 14.77
C ILE A 25 11.84 16.94 13.37
N SER A 26 12.94 16.96 12.61
CA SER A 26 12.94 17.52 11.26
C SER A 26 11.98 16.77 10.33
N ALA A 27 11.91 15.45 10.42
CA ALA A 27 10.96 14.66 9.64
C ALA A 27 9.51 15.07 9.90
N VAL A 28 9.14 15.25 11.18
CA VAL A 28 7.81 15.72 11.57
C VAL A 28 7.56 17.14 11.04
N VAL A 29 8.53 18.05 11.21
CA VAL A 29 8.43 19.43 10.73
C VAL A 29 8.24 19.47 9.22
N PHE A 30 9.00 18.68 8.45
CA PHE A 30 8.85 18.61 6.99
C PHE A 30 7.46 18.12 6.56
N VAL A 31 6.93 17.08 7.21
CA VAL A 31 5.58 16.60 6.90
C VAL A 31 4.53 17.70 7.16
N PHE A 32 4.59 18.37 8.32
CA PHE A 32 3.69 19.48 8.61
C PHE A 32 3.87 20.66 7.64
N SER A 33 5.11 20.95 7.24
CA SER A 33 5.41 22.01 6.26
C SER A 33 4.76 21.75 4.91
N ILE A 34 4.69 20.50 4.46
CA ILE A 34 3.98 20.13 3.22
C ILE A 34 2.49 20.47 3.34
N PHE A 35 1.83 20.11 4.45
CA PHE A 35 0.42 20.44 4.67
C PHE A 35 0.18 21.94 4.70
N ILE A 36 1.04 22.69 5.41
CA ILE A 36 0.93 24.16 5.49
C ILE A 36 1.13 24.76 4.11
N PHE A 37 2.12 24.33 3.34
CA PHE A 37 2.39 24.81 2.00
C PHE A 37 1.22 24.57 1.05
N VAL A 38 0.71 23.33 1.00
CA VAL A 38 -0.43 22.98 0.14
C VAL A 38 -1.67 23.79 0.49
N PHE A 39 -1.96 23.95 1.79
CA PHE A 39 -3.09 24.76 2.24
C PHE A 39 -2.89 26.24 1.89
N TRP A 40 -1.69 26.77 2.08
CA TRP A 40 -1.36 28.16 1.76
C TRP A 40 -1.52 28.47 0.28
N GLU A 41 -1.07 27.55 -0.59
CA GLU A 41 -1.22 27.69 -2.04
C GLU A 41 -2.68 27.54 -2.48
N GLY A 42 -3.40 26.58 -1.90
CA GLY A 42 -4.80 26.31 -2.23
C GLY A 42 -5.82 27.32 -1.65
N LYS A 43 -5.45 28.09 -0.61
CA LYS A 43 -6.41 28.96 0.08
C LYS A 43 -7.07 30.00 -0.82
N GLY A 44 -6.33 30.52 -1.82
CA GLY A 44 -6.88 31.51 -2.76
C GLY A 44 -8.07 30.98 -3.56
N LEU A 45 -8.03 29.71 -3.93
CA LEU A 45 -9.15 29.03 -4.59
C LEU A 45 -10.27 28.69 -3.60
N LEU A 46 -9.92 28.13 -2.43
CA LEU A 46 -10.87 27.69 -1.42
C LEU A 46 -11.78 28.81 -0.88
N PHE A 47 -11.26 30.04 -0.83
CA PHE A 47 -11.98 31.23 -0.35
C PHE A 47 -12.48 32.12 -1.48
N SER A 48 -12.42 31.70 -2.75
CA SER A 48 -12.98 32.43 -3.87
C SER A 48 -14.52 32.32 -3.88
N GLU A 49 -15.21 33.37 -4.29
CA GLU A 49 -16.69 33.42 -4.37
C GLU A 49 -17.27 32.39 -5.34
N ASN A 50 -16.47 31.91 -6.29
CA ASN A 50 -16.88 30.97 -7.34
C ASN A 50 -16.56 29.51 -6.98
N PHE A 51 -16.00 29.23 -5.78
CA PHE A 51 -15.63 27.88 -5.37
C PHE A 51 -16.68 27.26 -4.45
N SER A 52 -17.23 26.13 -4.86
CA SER A 52 -18.14 25.34 -4.05
C SER A 52 -17.54 23.97 -3.73
N VAL A 53 -17.38 23.66 -2.44
CA VAL A 53 -16.95 22.33 -1.99
C VAL A 53 -17.92 21.23 -2.47
N TRP A 54 -19.22 21.56 -2.55
CA TRP A 54 -20.23 20.64 -3.06
C TRP A 54 -20.01 20.36 -4.55
N GLU A 55 -19.72 21.38 -5.34
CA GLU A 55 -19.41 21.24 -6.76
C GLU A 55 -18.10 20.43 -6.95
N LEU A 56 -17.07 20.69 -6.15
CA LEU A 56 -15.83 19.90 -6.17
C LEU A 56 -16.09 18.41 -5.99
N LEU A 57 -16.96 18.03 -5.07
CA LEU A 57 -17.23 16.63 -4.72
C LEU A 57 -18.25 15.95 -5.63
N THR A 58 -19.12 16.70 -6.32
CA THR A 58 -20.23 16.14 -7.10
C THR A 58 -20.08 16.36 -8.60
N SER A 59 -19.43 17.44 -9.04
CA SER A 59 -19.23 17.69 -10.46
C SER A 59 -18.22 16.71 -11.06
N GLN A 60 -18.53 16.26 -12.26
CA GLN A 60 -17.70 15.31 -13.00
C GLN A 60 -16.74 16.01 -13.98
N LYS A 61 -16.87 17.33 -14.16
CA LYS A 61 -16.08 18.07 -15.10
C LYS A 61 -14.89 18.72 -14.41
N TRP A 62 -13.69 18.30 -14.75
CA TRP A 62 -12.44 18.92 -14.33
C TRP A 62 -11.83 19.70 -15.49
N ASP A 63 -11.99 21.01 -15.47
CA ASP A 63 -11.48 21.90 -16.50
C ASP A 63 -11.11 23.27 -15.88
N PRO A 64 -9.94 23.35 -15.23
CA PRO A 64 -9.53 24.58 -14.54
C PRO A 64 -8.97 25.65 -15.49
N THR A 65 -8.74 25.30 -16.77
CA THR A 65 -8.02 26.15 -17.74
C THR A 65 -8.95 26.93 -18.69
N HIS A 66 -10.19 26.50 -18.84
CA HIS A 66 -11.17 27.19 -19.69
C HIS A 66 -12.12 28.07 -18.86
N GLU A 67 -12.64 29.11 -19.46
CA GLU A 67 -13.66 29.96 -18.86
C GLU A 67 -15.07 29.55 -19.36
N PRO A 68 -16.03 29.29 -18.44
CA PRO A 68 -15.91 29.27 -16.98
C PRO A 68 -15.16 28.04 -16.48
N ALA A 69 -14.22 28.25 -15.53
CA ALA A 69 -13.46 27.17 -14.92
C ALA A 69 -14.39 26.22 -14.14
N SER A 70 -14.17 24.91 -14.23
CA SER A 70 -14.91 23.92 -13.47
C SER A 70 -13.96 22.99 -12.69
N PHE A 71 -14.25 22.77 -11.40
CA PHE A 71 -13.37 22.07 -10.46
C PHE A 71 -14.01 20.79 -9.93
N GLY A 72 -14.62 19.97 -10.79
CA GLY A 72 -15.28 18.72 -10.39
C GLY A 72 -14.28 17.57 -10.20
N ALA A 73 -13.98 17.19 -8.97
CA ALA A 73 -13.05 16.11 -8.65
C ALA A 73 -13.72 14.74 -8.49
N ALA A 74 -15.04 14.61 -8.66
CA ALA A 74 -15.77 13.38 -8.41
C ALA A 74 -15.20 12.17 -9.17
N ARG A 75 -14.87 12.33 -10.46
CA ARG A 75 -14.28 11.24 -11.28
C ARG A 75 -12.89 10.82 -10.80
N ILE A 76 -12.07 11.78 -10.38
CA ILE A 76 -10.72 11.52 -9.88
C ILE A 76 -10.79 10.74 -8.57
N ILE A 77 -11.69 11.16 -7.67
CA ILE A 77 -11.92 10.49 -6.39
C ILE A 77 -12.44 9.07 -6.62
N LEU A 78 -13.44 8.89 -7.47
CA LEU A 78 -13.99 7.56 -7.81
C LEU A 78 -12.94 6.67 -8.48
N GLY A 79 -12.11 7.21 -9.36
CA GLY A 79 -10.99 6.49 -9.98
C GLY A 79 -10.01 5.96 -8.93
N THR A 80 -9.57 6.82 -8.00
CA THR A 80 -8.66 6.43 -6.92
C THR A 80 -9.26 5.31 -6.05
N PHE A 81 -10.51 5.45 -5.62
CA PHE A 81 -11.17 4.43 -4.82
C PHE A 81 -11.37 3.11 -5.60
N SER A 82 -11.75 3.19 -6.86
CA SER A 82 -11.95 2.00 -7.70
C SER A 82 -10.67 1.19 -7.85
N VAL A 83 -9.55 1.85 -8.18
CA VAL A 83 -8.25 1.20 -8.31
C VAL A 83 -7.81 0.62 -6.97
N ALA A 84 -7.92 1.38 -5.88
CA ALA A 84 -7.48 0.96 -4.56
C ALA A 84 -8.29 -0.25 -4.03
N ILE A 85 -9.62 -0.20 -4.13
CA ILE A 85 -10.49 -1.30 -3.68
C ILE A 85 -10.21 -2.57 -4.48
N LEU A 86 -10.10 -2.45 -5.80
CA LEU A 86 -9.84 -3.59 -6.67
C LEU A 86 -8.45 -4.19 -6.41
N ALA A 87 -7.42 -3.33 -6.24
CA ALA A 87 -6.07 -3.76 -5.88
C ALA A 87 -6.04 -4.52 -4.55
N MET A 88 -6.70 -3.99 -3.51
CA MET A 88 -6.76 -4.63 -2.20
C MET A 88 -7.58 -5.93 -2.22
N THR A 89 -8.65 -5.98 -3.02
CA THR A 89 -9.45 -7.21 -3.20
C THR A 89 -8.61 -8.35 -3.78
N ILE A 90 -7.64 -8.03 -4.62
CA ILE A 90 -6.68 -9.01 -5.17
C ILE A 90 -5.55 -9.25 -4.16
N ALA A 91 -4.89 -8.20 -3.66
CA ALA A 91 -3.68 -8.32 -2.86
C ALA A 91 -3.90 -9.04 -1.52
N VAL A 92 -4.96 -8.71 -0.79
CA VAL A 92 -5.17 -9.23 0.58
C VAL A 92 -5.34 -10.76 0.62
N PRO A 93 -6.24 -11.38 -0.18
CA PRO A 93 -6.41 -12.83 -0.14
C PRO A 93 -5.13 -13.58 -0.49
N PHE A 94 -4.43 -13.16 -1.56
CA PHE A 94 -3.20 -13.81 -1.99
C PHE A 94 -2.06 -13.65 -0.99
N SER A 95 -1.91 -12.45 -0.41
CA SER A 95 -0.88 -12.20 0.61
C SER A 95 -1.13 -12.96 1.89
N LEU A 96 -2.38 -13.00 2.39
CA LEU A 96 -2.72 -13.75 3.59
C LEU A 96 -2.56 -15.27 3.37
N ALA A 97 -2.99 -15.78 2.23
CA ALA A 97 -2.78 -17.18 1.88
C ALA A 97 -1.29 -17.52 1.80
N GLY A 98 -0.49 -16.67 1.17
CA GLY A 98 0.97 -16.81 1.10
C GLY A 98 1.63 -16.77 2.48
N ALA A 99 1.22 -15.83 3.34
CA ALA A 99 1.73 -15.71 4.70
C ALA A 99 1.44 -16.96 5.55
N ILE A 100 0.22 -17.49 5.48
CA ILE A 100 -0.17 -18.73 6.15
C ILE A 100 0.65 -19.90 5.60
N PHE A 101 0.82 -19.99 4.29
CA PHE A 101 1.59 -21.05 3.67
C PHE A 101 3.06 -21.03 4.14
N ILE A 102 3.69 -19.87 4.16
CA ILE A 102 5.09 -19.70 4.56
C ILE A 102 5.26 -19.95 6.06
N SER A 103 4.33 -19.46 6.89
CA SER A 103 4.41 -19.61 8.35
C SER A 103 4.21 -21.08 8.79
N GLU A 104 3.20 -21.77 8.23
CA GLU A 104 2.72 -23.03 8.83
C GLU A 104 2.97 -24.29 7.96
N PHE A 105 3.17 -24.14 6.66
CA PHE A 105 3.25 -25.28 5.74
C PHE A 105 4.62 -25.44 5.08
N CYS A 106 5.44 -24.37 5.06
CA CYS A 106 6.78 -24.42 4.46
C CYS A 106 7.81 -25.05 5.39
N GLY A 107 8.70 -25.88 4.82
CA GLY A 107 9.93 -26.29 5.50
C GLY A 107 10.95 -25.14 5.54
N ASN A 108 11.87 -25.17 6.51
CA ASN A 108 12.80 -24.07 6.81
C ASN A 108 13.57 -23.54 5.59
N ARG A 109 14.08 -24.42 4.72
CA ARG A 109 14.84 -24.02 3.52
C ARG A 109 13.96 -23.26 2.51
N LEU A 110 12.75 -23.77 2.26
CA LEU A 110 11.83 -23.14 1.32
C LEU A 110 11.33 -21.79 1.88
N LYS A 111 11.05 -21.72 3.17
CA LYS A 111 10.68 -20.48 3.87
C LYS A 111 11.74 -19.41 3.69
N GLU A 112 13.02 -19.74 3.88
CA GLU A 112 14.12 -18.79 3.73
C GLU A 112 14.24 -18.28 2.29
N ILE A 113 14.16 -19.17 1.30
CA ILE A 113 14.18 -18.78 -0.11
C ILE A 113 13.01 -17.87 -0.47
N LEU A 114 11.79 -18.21 -0.04
CA LEU A 114 10.61 -17.40 -0.32
C LEU A 114 10.67 -16.02 0.35
N LYS A 115 11.21 -15.93 1.57
CA LYS A 115 11.44 -14.64 2.22
C LYS A 115 12.38 -13.74 1.41
N ILE A 116 13.51 -14.28 0.96
CA ILE A 116 14.45 -13.53 0.11
C ILE A 116 13.75 -13.05 -1.17
N VAL A 117 12.97 -13.90 -1.83
CA VAL A 117 12.23 -13.51 -3.05
C VAL A 117 11.23 -12.40 -2.77
N ILE A 118 10.48 -12.47 -1.66
CA ILE A 118 9.50 -11.47 -1.26
C ILE A 118 10.18 -10.13 -0.96
N GLU A 119 11.32 -10.15 -0.25
CA GLU A 119 12.10 -8.96 0.04
C GLU A 119 12.66 -8.31 -1.24
N LEU A 120 13.13 -9.10 -2.20
CA LEU A 120 13.57 -8.61 -3.50
C LEU A 120 12.41 -7.97 -4.29
N LEU A 121 11.22 -8.58 -4.27
CA LEU A 121 10.04 -8.00 -4.91
C LEU A 121 9.60 -6.69 -4.23
N ALA A 122 9.70 -6.61 -2.91
CA ALA A 122 9.39 -5.39 -2.15
C ALA A 122 10.38 -4.25 -2.43
N ALA A 123 11.62 -4.58 -2.81
CA ALA A 123 12.66 -3.61 -3.12
C ALA A 123 12.53 -2.99 -4.52
N ILE A 124 11.69 -3.53 -5.41
CA ILE A 124 11.50 -2.99 -6.76
C ILE A 124 10.89 -1.58 -6.67
N PRO A 125 11.52 -0.55 -7.29
CA PRO A 125 10.98 0.81 -7.33
C PRO A 125 9.60 0.87 -7.99
N SER A 126 8.69 1.70 -7.47
CA SER A 126 7.31 1.82 -8.00
C SER A 126 7.26 2.23 -9.48
N VAL A 127 8.21 3.05 -9.92
CA VAL A 127 8.32 3.44 -11.34
C VAL A 127 8.54 2.24 -12.26
N VAL A 128 9.29 1.23 -11.81
CA VAL A 128 9.51 -0.01 -12.58
C VAL A 128 8.20 -0.79 -12.69
N TRP A 129 7.43 -0.88 -11.62
CA TRP A 129 6.09 -1.46 -11.66
C TRP A 129 5.15 -0.71 -12.61
N GLY A 130 5.20 0.62 -12.59
CA GLY A 130 4.45 1.46 -13.53
C GLY A 130 4.86 1.21 -14.99
N PHE A 131 6.16 1.06 -15.26
CA PHE A 131 6.67 0.73 -16.59
C PHE A 131 6.21 -0.66 -17.06
N ILE A 132 6.19 -1.66 -16.18
CA ILE A 132 5.61 -2.99 -16.47
C ILE A 132 4.12 -2.86 -16.79
N GLY A 133 3.39 -2.04 -16.04
CA GLY A 133 1.98 -1.71 -16.30
C GLY A 133 1.77 -1.10 -17.68
N LEU A 134 2.60 -0.13 -18.03
CA LEU A 134 2.52 0.59 -19.30
C LEU A 134 2.89 -0.30 -20.51
N THR A 135 3.87 -1.18 -20.39
CA THR A 135 4.41 -1.92 -21.54
C THR A 135 3.88 -3.35 -21.66
N ILE A 136 3.94 -4.12 -20.57
CA ILE A 136 3.57 -5.54 -20.57
C ILE A 136 2.08 -5.71 -20.29
N MET A 137 1.62 -5.17 -19.15
CA MET A 137 0.25 -5.41 -18.70
C MET A 137 -0.77 -4.74 -19.63
N SER A 138 -0.50 -3.53 -20.13
CA SER A 138 -1.37 -2.86 -21.09
C SER A 138 -1.54 -3.68 -22.38
N THR A 139 -0.47 -4.33 -22.84
CA THR A 139 -0.53 -5.19 -24.03
C THR A 139 -1.40 -6.42 -23.76
N LEU A 140 -1.22 -7.08 -22.62
CA LEU A 140 -2.03 -8.25 -22.23
C LEU A 140 -3.53 -7.88 -22.10
N ILE A 141 -3.84 -6.74 -21.50
CA ILE A 141 -5.23 -6.29 -21.31
C ILE A 141 -5.84 -5.85 -22.65
N ARG A 142 -5.06 -5.30 -23.56
CA ARG A 142 -5.51 -4.98 -24.91
C ARG A 142 -5.88 -6.24 -25.70
N ASP A 143 -5.09 -7.30 -25.56
CA ASP A 143 -5.39 -8.59 -26.19
C ASP A 143 -6.67 -9.25 -25.65
N LEU A 144 -7.11 -8.85 -24.46
CA LEU A 144 -8.39 -9.25 -23.85
C LEU A 144 -9.58 -8.39 -24.28
N GLY A 145 -9.38 -7.41 -25.19
CA GLY A 145 -10.46 -6.61 -25.78
C GLY A 145 -10.50 -5.15 -25.37
N SER A 146 -9.54 -4.67 -24.56
CA SER A 146 -9.41 -3.24 -24.25
C SER A 146 -8.87 -2.45 -25.45
N THR A 147 -9.30 -1.20 -25.60
CA THR A 147 -8.83 -0.33 -26.69
C THR A 147 -7.36 0.09 -26.52
N THR A 148 -6.96 0.46 -25.32
CA THR A 148 -5.61 0.96 -25.01
C THR A 148 -4.82 0.06 -24.06
N GLY A 149 -5.52 -0.79 -23.29
CA GLY A 149 -4.95 -1.56 -22.19
C GLY A 149 -4.58 -0.73 -20.95
N LEU A 150 -4.69 0.60 -21.03
CA LEU A 150 -4.52 1.51 -19.89
C LEU A 150 -5.87 1.67 -19.21
N SER A 151 -6.02 1.09 -18.03
CA SER A 151 -7.33 0.93 -17.39
C SER A 151 -7.23 0.85 -15.87
N VAL A 152 -8.38 0.94 -15.21
CA VAL A 152 -8.52 0.69 -13.76
C VAL A 152 -8.02 -0.72 -13.41
N LEU A 153 -8.31 -1.71 -14.25
CA LEU A 153 -7.86 -3.08 -14.03
C LEU A 153 -6.33 -3.20 -14.08
N ASN A 154 -5.68 -2.55 -15.07
CA ASN A 154 -4.22 -2.51 -15.16
C ASN A 154 -3.61 -1.90 -13.90
N GLY A 155 -4.06 -0.71 -13.51
CA GLY A 155 -3.60 -0.05 -12.29
C GLY A 155 -3.81 -0.91 -11.05
N ALA A 156 -4.96 -1.57 -10.92
CA ALA A 156 -5.28 -2.42 -9.78
C ALA A 156 -4.38 -3.66 -9.70
N ILE A 157 -4.09 -4.33 -10.83
CA ILE A 157 -3.19 -5.49 -10.86
C ILE A 157 -1.77 -5.07 -10.47
N ILE A 158 -1.25 -3.98 -11.04
CA ILE A 158 0.10 -3.48 -10.70
C ILE A 158 0.20 -3.11 -9.23
N LEU A 159 -0.78 -2.38 -8.69
CA LEU A 159 -0.81 -2.04 -7.28
C LEU A 159 -0.94 -3.27 -6.37
N ALA A 160 -1.73 -4.26 -6.78
CA ALA A 160 -1.84 -5.51 -6.04
C ALA A 160 -0.47 -6.21 -5.97
N LEU A 161 0.19 -6.43 -7.11
CA LEU A 161 1.50 -7.07 -7.17
C LEU A 161 2.56 -6.33 -6.34
N MET A 162 2.53 -5.00 -6.34
CA MET A 162 3.47 -4.18 -5.59
C MET A 162 3.21 -4.19 -4.08
N SER A 163 1.94 -4.31 -3.66
CA SER A 163 1.58 -4.31 -2.23
C SER A 163 1.61 -5.70 -1.59
N MET A 164 1.45 -6.77 -2.39
CA MET A 164 1.48 -8.16 -1.91
C MET A 164 2.71 -8.50 -1.05
N PRO A 165 3.95 -8.19 -1.43
CA PRO A 165 5.12 -8.53 -0.63
C PRO A 165 5.09 -7.94 0.78
N ILE A 166 4.63 -6.69 0.92
CA ILE A 166 4.56 -5.99 2.21
C ILE A 166 3.49 -6.61 3.09
N ILE A 167 2.27 -6.80 2.55
CA ILE A 167 1.17 -7.41 3.30
C ILE A 167 1.56 -8.82 3.74
N LEU A 168 2.19 -9.59 2.86
CA LEU A 168 2.62 -10.96 3.12
C LEU A 168 3.68 -11.02 4.21
N SER A 169 4.74 -10.22 4.11
CA SER A 169 5.83 -10.21 5.08
C SER A 169 5.34 -9.85 6.49
N ILE A 170 4.56 -8.76 6.61
CA ILE A 170 4.04 -8.33 7.91
C ILE A 170 3.01 -9.34 8.46
N SER A 171 2.23 -9.97 7.59
CA SER A 171 1.27 -11.01 8.01
C SER A 171 1.99 -12.27 8.49
N GLU A 172 3.07 -12.68 7.83
CA GLU A 172 3.91 -13.80 8.26
C GLU A 172 4.54 -13.51 9.63
N ASP A 173 5.08 -12.32 9.83
CA ASP A 173 5.63 -11.90 11.12
C ASP A 173 4.56 -11.89 12.22
N ALA A 174 3.34 -11.44 11.91
CA ALA A 174 2.22 -11.46 12.85
C ALA A 174 1.79 -12.88 13.24
N LEU A 175 1.82 -13.83 12.30
CA LEU A 175 1.53 -15.24 12.57
C LEU A 175 2.64 -15.88 13.41
N ASN A 176 3.90 -15.56 13.13
CA ASN A 176 5.04 -16.07 13.90
C ASN A 176 5.12 -15.47 15.31
N ALA A 177 4.55 -14.28 15.53
CA ALA A 177 4.48 -13.66 16.85
C ALA A 177 3.49 -14.35 17.82
N VAL A 178 2.64 -15.25 17.33
CA VAL A 178 1.79 -16.09 18.19
C VAL A 178 2.66 -17.11 18.94
N PRO A 179 2.63 -17.16 20.28
CA PRO A 179 3.47 -18.06 21.06
C PRO A 179 3.31 -19.54 20.65
N ASP A 180 4.42 -20.28 20.62
CA ASP A 180 4.42 -21.68 20.22
C ASP A 180 3.60 -22.59 21.18
N SER A 181 3.42 -22.20 22.43
CA SER A 181 2.54 -22.87 23.38
C SER A 181 1.10 -23.06 22.87
N TYR A 182 0.60 -22.13 22.05
CA TYR A 182 -0.72 -22.27 21.42
C TYR A 182 -0.71 -23.36 20.34
N ARG A 183 0.40 -23.48 19.58
CA ARG A 183 0.58 -24.54 18.59
C ARG A 183 0.67 -25.90 19.23
N GLU A 184 1.50 -26.00 20.27
CA GLU A 184 1.69 -27.24 21.05
C GLU A 184 0.39 -27.70 21.72
N ALA A 185 -0.35 -26.79 22.34
CA ALA A 185 -1.66 -27.08 22.94
C ALA A 185 -2.67 -27.58 21.89
N ALA A 186 -2.72 -26.95 20.72
CA ALA A 186 -3.61 -27.35 19.65
C ALA A 186 -3.25 -28.78 19.13
N ILE A 187 -1.96 -29.07 18.93
CA ILE A 187 -1.48 -30.38 18.52
C ILE A 187 -1.81 -31.43 19.61
N GLY A 188 -1.62 -31.11 20.89
CA GLY A 188 -1.96 -31.99 22.02
C GLY A 188 -3.45 -32.35 22.10
N LEU A 189 -4.33 -31.48 21.57
CA LEU A 189 -5.76 -31.75 21.44
C LEU A 189 -6.12 -32.54 20.15
N GLY A 190 -5.14 -32.91 19.34
CA GLY A 190 -5.34 -33.71 18.12
C GLY A 190 -6.00 -32.97 16.97
N VAL A 191 -5.96 -31.62 16.95
CA VAL A 191 -6.51 -30.84 15.84
C VAL A 191 -5.60 -30.93 14.61
N THR A 192 -6.19 -30.84 13.41
CA THR A 192 -5.41 -30.79 12.17
C THR A 192 -4.69 -29.46 12.03
N ARG A 193 -3.61 -29.39 11.23
CA ARG A 193 -2.88 -28.13 10.95
C ARG A 193 -3.81 -27.02 10.46
N TRP A 194 -4.77 -27.35 9.59
CA TRP A 194 -5.73 -26.36 9.07
C TRP A 194 -6.68 -25.85 10.16
N GLN A 195 -7.14 -26.74 11.06
CA GLN A 195 -7.95 -26.34 12.21
C GLN A 195 -7.17 -25.44 13.17
N MET A 196 -5.88 -25.72 13.38
CA MET A 196 -5.00 -24.87 14.19
C MET A 196 -4.86 -23.47 13.58
N VAL A 197 -4.60 -23.35 12.27
CA VAL A 197 -4.51 -22.07 11.57
C VAL A 197 -5.80 -21.27 11.74
N TYR A 198 -6.94 -21.85 11.38
CA TYR A 198 -8.21 -21.14 11.33
C TYR A 198 -8.77 -20.82 12.72
N ARG A 199 -8.63 -21.71 13.72
CA ARG A 199 -9.24 -21.54 15.05
C ARG A 199 -8.32 -20.93 16.10
N VAL A 200 -7.02 -20.98 15.90
CA VAL A 200 -6.03 -20.55 16.91
C VAL A 200 -5.16 -19.42 16.37
N LEU A 201 -4.45 -19.65 15.27
CA LEU A 201 -3.44 -18.69 14.80
C LEU A 201 -4.04 -17.42 14.20
N LEU A 202 -5.02 -17.53 13.29
CA LEU A 202 -5.66 -16.36 12.70
C LEU A 202 -6.37 -15.48 13.74
N PRO A 203 -7.15 -16.01 14.70
CA PRO A 203 -7.70 -15.19 15.78
C PRO A 203 -6.63 -14.60 16.70
N GLY A 204 -5.55 -15.35 16.98
CA GLY A 204 -4.43 -14.88 17.78
C GLY A 204 -3.66 -13.73 17.13
N ALA A 205 -3.41 -13.82 15.84
CA ALA A 205 -2.67 -12.83 15.05
C ALA A 205 -3.53 -11.67 14.50
N LYS A 206 -4.84 -11.66 14.74
CA LYS A 206 -5.79 -10.75 14.07
C LYS A 206 -5.39 -9.27 14.09
N LYS A 207 -4.79 -8.77 15.18
CA LYS A 207 -4.35 -7.37 15.27
C LYS A 207 -3.17 -7.08 14.35
N GLY A 208 -2.21 -8.01 14.27
CA GLY A 208 -1.07 -7.91 13.37
C GLY A 208 -1.48 -8.05 11.90
N LEU A 209 -2.39 -8.98 11.61
CA LEU A 209 -2.95 -9.15 10.25
C LEU A 209 -3.71 -7.90 9.79
N LEU A 210 -4.49 -7.28 10.68
CA LEU A 210 -5.17 -6.01 10.37
C LEU A 210 -4.15 -4.90 10.12
N ALA A 211 -3.08 -4.81 10.92
CA ALA A 211 -2.02 -3.83 10.70
C ALA A 211 -1.33 -4.04 9.35
N ALA A 212 -1.05 -5.30 8.94
CA ALA A 212 -0.50 -5.63 7.64
C ALA A 212 -1.38 -5.14 6.48
N VAL A 213 -2.68 -5.37 6.57
CA VAL A 213 -3.66 -4.91 5.56
C VAL A 213 -3.73 -3.39 5.52
N LEU A 214 -3.76 -2.71 6.67
CA LEU A 214 -3.79 -1.25 6.73
C LEU A 214 -2.51 -0.61 6.18
N LEU A 215 -1.35 -1.20 6.43
CA LEU A 215 -0.09 -0.72 5.86
C LEU A 215 -0.04 -0.92 4.35
N GLY A 216 -0.50 -2.07 3.85
CA GLY A 216 -0.66 -2.33 2.42
C GLY A 216 -1.63 -1.34 1.76
N MET A 217 -2.76 -1.06 2.41
CA MET A 217 -3.74 -0.06 1.94
C MET A 217 -3.13 1.35 1.90
N GLY A 218 -2.37 1.73 2.93
CA GLY A 218 -1.67 3.01 2.95
C GLY A 218 -0.71 3.16 1.76
N ARG A 219 0.02 2.08 1.42
CA ARG A 219 0.88 2.06 0.24
C ARG A 219 0.09 2.18 -1.06
N VAL A 220 -1.01 1.45 -1.21
CA VAL A 220 -1.86 1.48 -2.41
C VAL A 220 -2.48 2.87 -2.63
N VAL A 221 -3.01 3.48 -1.58
CA VAL A 221 -3.63 4.83 -1.67
C VAL A 221 -2.60 5.93 -1.89
N GLY A 222 -1.37 5.75 -1.34
CA GLY A 222 -0.28 6.71 -1.50
C GLY A 222 0.51 6.58 -2.81
N GLU A 223 0.23 5.57 -3.64
CA GLU A 223 0.97 5.37 -4.89
C GLU A 223 0.48 6.32 -6.00
N THR A 224 1.42 7.03 -6.60
CA THR A 224 1.12 8.03 -7.63
C THR A 224 1.65 7.61 -9.00
N MET A 225 2.95 7.29 -9.09
CA MET A 225 3.64 7.12 -10.38
C MET A 225 3.23 5.83 -11.09
N ALA A 226 3.15 4.71 -10.36
CA ALA A 226 2.76 3.44 -10.97
C ALA A 226 1.32 3.48 -11.48
N VAL A 227 0.40 4.10 -10.73
CA VAL A 227 -0.99 4.28 -11.14
C VAL A 227 -1.08 5.16 -12.38
N LEU A 228 -0.42 6.33 -12.36
CA LEU A 228 -0.41 7.27 -13.48
C LEU A 228 -0.01 6.58 -14.80
N MET A 229 1.05 5.76 -14.75
CA MET A 229 1.55 5.04 -15.92
C MET A 229 0.61 3.90 -16.36
N ALA A 230 0.06 3.15 -15.41
CA ALA A 230 -0.76 1.97 -15.71
C ALA A 230 -2.20 2.32 -16.13
N THR A 231 -2.75 3.45 -15.64
CA THR A 231 -4.11 3.89 -15.98
C THR A 231 -4.17 4.89 -17.13
N GLY A 232 -3.03 5.48 -17.53
CA GLY A 232 -2.97 6.47 -18.59
C GLY A 232 -3.58 7.83 -18.25
N HIS A 233 -3.90 8.09 -16.97
CA HIS A 233 -4.41 9.36 -16.46
C HIS A 233 -5.65 9.90 -17.19
N ALA A 234 -6.52 9.01 -17.69
CA ALA A 234 -7.75 9.41 -18.33
C ALA A 234 -8.79 9.90 -17.31
N LEU A 235 -9.37 11.08 -17.55
CA LEU A 235 -10.43 11.68 -16.71
C LEU A 235 -11.82 11.08 -17.00
N ASN A 236 -11.88 9.89 -17.57
CA ASN A 236 -13.13 9.20 -17.86
C ASN A 236 -13.71 8.57 -16.59
N ASN A 237 -15.03 8.39 -16.59
CA ASN A 237 -15.65 7.65 -15.50
C ASN A 237 -15.20 6.18 -15.57
N PRO A 238 -14.64 5.61 -14.49
CA PRO A 238 -14.16 4.23 -14.51
C PRO A 238 -15.27 3.19 -14.79
N PHE A 239 -16.54 3.61 -14.72
CA PHE A 239 -17.70 2.74 -14.95
C PHE A 239 -18.39 2.98 -16.32
N ASP A 240 -17.99 3.98 -17.09
CA ASP A 240 -18.61 4.33 -18.38
C ASP A 240 -18.05 3.53 -19.57
N THR A 241 -17.05 2.70 -19.36
CA THR A 241 -16.43 1.90 -20.40
C THR A 241 -17.15 0.56 -20.56
N THR A 242 -17.48 0.19 -21.77
CA THR A 242 -17.98 -1.14 -22.13
C THR A 242 -16.85 -1.93 -22.82
N PRO A 243 -16.32 -3.00 -22.21
CA PRO A 243 -16.70 -3.54 -20.91
C PRO A 243 -16.19 -2.68 -19.72
N PRO A 244 -16.91 -2.68 -18.58
CA PRO A 244 -16.50 -1.93 -17.40
C PRO A 244 -15.11 -2.39 -16.95
N PHE A 245 -14.28 -1.44 -16.51
CA PHE A 245 -12.91 -1.63 -16.03
C PHE A 245 -11.81 -1.87 -17.09
N PHE A 246 -12.11 -1.94 -18.40
CA PHE A 246 -11.11 -2.05 -19.47
C PHE A 246 -10.79 -0.72 -20.13
#